data_422e63511446a6a7fffc1fbc4f1001b0
#
_entry.id   422e63511446a6a7fffc1fbc4f1001b0
#
_cell.length_a   1.000
_cell.length_b   1.000
_cell.length_c   1.000
_cell.angle_alpha   90.00
_cell.angle_beta   90.00
_cell.angle_gamma   90.00
#
_symmetry.space_group_name_H-M   'P 1'
#
loop_
_entity.id
_entity.type
_entity.pdbx_description
1 polymer ?
#
loop_
_entity_poly.entity_id
_entity_poly.type
_entity_poly.pdbx_seq_one_letter_code
_entity_poly.pdbx_strand_id
1 'polypeptide(L)'
;MRMIAGSAFMDKNTPSYASITPEQAYANTKELIDRWNNKGRLNYAVTPRSAYLLSEAEIAVATRLVKEYPNIHVQTHLAENIESVNMVQKMFPGKGDYLDVYNYYGLVTKHSTFAHSIWIDDKDFELLAKKNASVVFCPTSNLFLGSGLFNIGLANKYHTKVALGTDYAAGTTLSIPQTMNEAYKVTQLRKAFAKNPDDVKPLDPFENYYIATLGGARALDLDQYIGSFLPGKEADFIVLNLQSTPILALRESRSKPLKDTLFAIEIVADDRAIEHTYIMGEKLK
;
A
#
# COMPACT_ATOMS: atom_id res chain seq x y z
N MET A 1 6.54 1.53 18.66
CA MET A 1 6.26 1.40 17.21
C MET A 1 4.76 1.39 17.00
N ARG A 2 4.25 1.98 15.91
CA ARG A 2 2.87 1.78 15.44
C ARG A 2 2.91 0.68 14.37
N MET A 3 1.96 -0.26 14.42
CA MET A 3 1.92 -1.37 13.46
C MET A 3 0.49 -1.85 13.25
N ILE A 4 0.14 -2.13 12.01
CA ILE A 4 -1.04 -2.90 11.61
C ILE A 4 -0.50 -4.14 10.91
N ALA A 5 -0.73 -5.32 11.46
CA ALA A 5 -0.21 -6.57 10.92
C ALA A 5 -1.23 -7.70 11.07
N GLY A 6 -1.11 -8.73 10.24
CA GLY A 6 -1.97 -9.91 10.31
C GLY A 6 -1.26 -11.15 9.78
N SER A 7 -1.71 -12.31 10.22
CA SER A 7 -1.28 -13.58 9.65
C SER A 7 -1.95 -13.76 8.29
N ALA A 8 -1.15 -13.87 7.23
CA ALA A 8 -1.66 -14.17 5.90
C ALA A 8 -2.16 -15.62 5.86
N PHE A 9 -3.33 -15.84 5.25
CA PHE A 9 -3.89 -17.17 5.07
C PHE A 9 -4.26 -17.43 3.61
N MET A 10 -4.14 -18.69 3.20
CA MET A 10 -4.36 -19.19 1.85
C MET A 10 -4.48 -20.72 1.84
N ASP A 11 -5.26 -21.26 0.92
CA ASP A 11 -5.51 -22.71 0.80
C ASP A 11 -5.47 -23.23 -0.64
N LYS A 12 -5.31 -22.34 -1.65
CA LYS A 12 -5.26 -22.68 -3.08
C LYS A 12 -3.97 -22.20 -3.71
N ASN A 13 -3.54 -22.88 -4.77
CA ASN A 13 -2.40 -22.46 -5.61
C ASN A 13 -1.14 -22.06 -4.81
N THR A 14 -0.93 -22.70 -3.66
CA THR A 14 0.15 -22.41 -2.72
C THR A 14 0.86 -23.69 -2.29
N PRO A 15 2.16 -23.63 -1.94
CA PRO A 15 2.85 -24.79 -1.39
C PRO A 15 2.19 -25.32 -0.11
N SER A 16 2.24 -26.65 0.10
CA SER A 16 1.58 -27.30 1.24
C SER A 16 2.01 -26.75 2.61
N TYR A 17 3.25 -26.30 2.75
CA TYR A 17 3.76 -25.72 4.01
C TYR A 17 3.14 -24.34 4.32
N ALA A 18 2.58 -23.63 3.35
CA ALA A 18 1.93 -22.34 3.51
C ALA A 18 0.39 -22.42 3.47
N SER A 19 -0.16 -23.60 3.15
CA SER A 19 -1.60 -23.85 3.11
C SER A 19 -2.13 -24.15 4.50
N ILE A 20 -3.24 -23.49 4.87
CA ILE A 20 -3.97 -23.78 6.11
C ILE A 20 -5.45 -24.00 5.78
N THR A 21 -6.17 -24.70 6.67
CA THR A 21 -7.61 -24.91 6.47
C THR A 21 -8.41 -23.68 6.89
N PRO A 22 -9.64 -23.49 6.38
CA PRO A 22 -10.51 -22.39 6.79
C PRO A 22 -10.74 -22.34 8.32
N GLU A 23 -10.84 -23.49 8.97
CA GLU A 23 -11.00 -23.59 10.43
C GLU A 23 -9.75 -23.07 11.15
N GLN A 24 -8.57 -23.45 10.67
CA GLN A 24 -7.29 -22.99 11.22
C GLN A 24 -7.12 -21.48 10.96
N ALA A 25 -7.43 -21.01 9.76
CA ALA A 25 -7.37 -19.60 9.40
C ALA A 25 -8.25 -18.75 10.34
N TYR A 26 -9.50 -19.21 10.58
CA TYR A 26 -10.39 -18.52 11.51
C TYR A 26 -9.86 -18.53 12.94
N ALA A 27 -9.51 -19.71 13.47
CA ALA A 27 -9.06 -19.85 14.86
C ALA A 27 -7.80 -19.03 15.15
N ASN A 28 -6.77 -19.17 14.27
CA ASN A 28 -5.50 -18.45 14.42
C ASN A 28 -5.69 -16.93 14.32
N THR A 29 -6.47 -16.48 13.33
CA THR A 29 -6.72 -15.06 13.13
C THR A 29 -7.49 -14.46 14.31
N LYS A 30 -8.53 -15.15 14.79
CA LYS A 30 -9.31 -14.70 15.94
C LYS A 30 -8.44 -14.58 17.21
N GLU A 31 -7.62 -15.58 17.51
CA GLU A 31 -6.70 -15.55 18.64
C GLU A 31 -5.77 -14.32 18.56
N LEU A 32 -5.21 -14.06 17.37
CA LEU A 32 -4.31 -12.93 17.17
C LEU A 32 -5.01 -11.58 17.24
N ILE A 33 -6.25 -11.47 16.76
CA ILE A 33 -7.07 -10.27 16.93
C ILE A 33 -7.31 -10.01 18.42
N ASP A 34 -7.79 -11.00 19.17
CA ASP A 34 -8.10 -10.89 20.61
C ASP A 34 -6.83 -10.52 21.42
N ARG A 35 -5.66 -10.97 20.95
CA ARG A 35 -4.37 -10.72 21.62
C ARG A 35 -3.78 -9.34 21.28
N TRP A 36 -3.86 -8.89 20.04
CA TRP A 36 -3.06 -7.76 19.55
C TRP A 36 -3.85 -6.54 19.08
N ASN A 37 -5.12 -6.72 18.65
CA ASN A 37 -5.87 -5.59 18.13
C ASN A 37 -6.17 -4.56 19.23
N ASN A 38 -5.93 -3.28 18.94
CA ASN A 38 -6.10 -2.17 19.88
C ASN A 38 -5.22 -2.27 21.15
N LYS A 39 -4.06 -2.89 21.06
CA LYS A 39 -3.07 -2.91 22.17
C LYS A 39 -2.06 -1.77 22.02
N GLY A 40 -2.33 -0.65 22.68
CA GLY A 40 -1.54 0.57 22.51
C GLY A 40 -1.59 1.07 21.06
N ARG A 41 -0.46 1.05 20.36
CA ARG A 41 -0.35 1.47 18.96
C ARG A 41 -0.37 0.30 17.96
N LEU A 42 -0.77 -0.89 18.41
CA LEU A 42 -0.85 -2.08 17.56
C LEU A 42 -2.31 -2.32 17.15
N ASN A 43 -2.51 -2.62 15.87
CA ASN A 43 -3.78 -3.06 15.31
C ASN A 43 -3.56 -4.34 14.50
N TYR A 44 -4.63 -5.09 14.33
CA TYR A 44 -4.62 -6.30 13.52
C TYR A 44 -5.29 -6.07 12.17
N ALA A 45 -4.77 -6.74 11.12
CA ALA A 45 -5.41 -6.79 9.81
C ALA A 45 -5.81 -8.22 9.47
N VAL A 46 -7.05 -8.45 9.12
CA VAL A 46 -7.49 -9.69 8.46
C VAL A 46 -6.82 -9.73 7.10
N THR A 47 -5.99 -10.76 6.86
CA THR A 47 -5.07 -10.79 5.73
C THR A 47 -5.30 -12.01 4.83
N PRO A 48 -6.43 -12.11 4.11
CA PRO A 48 -6.55 -13.05 3.00
C PRO A 48 -5.52 -12.68 1.94
N ARG A 49 -4.57 -13.60 1.63
CA ARG A 49 -3.39 -13.17 0.89
C ARG A 49 -3.73 -12.60 -0.49
N SER A 50 -4.54 -13.33 -1.28
CA SER A 50 -4.93 -12.90 -2.62
C SER A 50 -6.05 -13.80 -3.13
N ALA A 51 -7.05 -13.28 -3.86
CA ALA A 51 -8.22 -14.06 -4.24
C ALA A 51 -7.87 -15.36 -5.02
N TYR A 52 -6.84 -15.35 -5.88
CA TYR A 52 -6.43 -16.57 -6.61
C TYR A 52 -5.76 -17.62 -5.71
N LEU A 53 -5.44 -17.29 -4.46
CA LEU A 53 -4.87 -18.20 -3.46
C LEU A 53 -5.89 -18.68 -2.44
N LEU A 54 -7.18 -18.39 -2.65
CA LEU A 54 -8.25 -18.65 -1.69
C LEU A 54 -9.38 -19.47 -2.33
N SER A 55 -9.87 -20.46 -1.61
CA SER A 55 -11.18 -21.04 -1.90
C SER A 55 -12.31 -20.10 -1.47
N GLU A 56 -13.54 -20.36 -1.92
CA GLU A 56 -14.71 -19.64 -1.42
C GLU A 56 -14.89 -19.80 0.10
N ALA A 57 -14.55 -20.98 0.64
CA ALA A 57 -14.58 -21.22 2.08
C ALA A 57 -13.59 -20.35 2.84
N GLU A 58 -12.38 -20.17 2.29
CA GLU A 58 -11.34 -19.36 2.90
C GLU A 58 -11.68 -17.85 2.83
N ILE A 59 -12.24 -17.37 1.71
CA ILE A 59 -12.75 -15.99 1.63
C ILE A 59 -13.91 -15.77 2.63
N ALA A 60 -14.77 -16.76 2.82
CA ALA A 60 -15.86 -16.68 3.78
C ALA A 60 -15.36 -16.53 5.23
N VAL A 61 -14.17 -17.05 5.56
CA VAL A 61 -13.51 -16.78 6.85
C VAL A 61 -13.21 -15.31 7.01
N ALA A 62 -12.60 -14.65 6.02
CA ALA A 62 -12.36 -13.21 6.07
C ALA A 62 -13.66 -12.42 6.22
N THR A 63 -14.70 -12.79 5.46
CA THR A 63 -16.05 -12.20 5.56
C THR A 63 -16.61 -12.29 6.98
N ARG A 64 -16.50 -13.48 7.59
CA ARG A 64 -16.96 -13.73 8.95
C ARG A 64 -16.21 -12.85 9.96
N LEU A 65 -14.90 -12.82 9.88
CA LEU A 65 -14.05 -11.99 10.77
C LEU A 65 -14.36 -10.50 10.65
N VAL A 66 -14.54 -9.97 9.44
CA VAL A 66 -14.93 -8.56 9.21
C VAL A 66 -16.30 -8.25 9.79
N LYS A 67 -17.26 -9.19 9.77
CA LYS A 67 -18.57 -9.03 10.41
C LYS A 67 -18.49 -9.08 11.93
N GLU A 68 -17.66 -9.96 12.49
CA GLU A 68 -17.46 -10.07 13.94
C GLU A 68 -16.68 -8.86 14.51
N TYR A 69 -15.79 -8.26 13.69
CA TYR A 69 -14.95 -7.12 14.07
C TYR A 69 -15.12 -5.95 13.07
N PRO A 70 -16.22 -5.15 13.14
CA PRO A 70 -16.58 -4.18 12.09
C PRO A 70 -15.56 -3.10 11.76
N ASN A 71 -14.62 -2.82 12.67
CA ASN A 71 -13.56 -1.81 12.47
C ASN A 71 -12.17 -2.44 12.25
N ILE A 72 -12.13 -3.74 11.97
CA ILE A 72 -10.87 -4.42 11.71
C ILE A 72 -10.30 -4.02 10.34
N HIS A 73 -9.00 -3.83 10.26
CA HIS A 73 -8.35 -3.63 8.98
C HIS A 73 -8.37 -4.90 8.13
N VAL A 74 -8.46 -4.71 6.83
CA VAL A 74 -8.28 -5.77 5.83
C VAL A 74 -7.11 -5.41 4.94
N GLN A 75 -6.21 -6.35 4.70
CA GLN A 75 -5.09 -6.17 3.79
C GLN A 75 -5.03 -7.37 2.83
N THR A 76 -4.95 -7.10 1.53
CA THR A 76 -4.87 -8.14 0.51
C THR A 76 -4.20 -7.60 -0.76
N HIS A 77 -3.83 -8.53 -1.65
CA HIS A 77 -3.34 -8.20 -3.00
C HIS A 77 -4.51 -8.10 -3.97
N LEU A 78 -4.43 -7.16 -4.89
CA LEU A 78 -5.45 -6.94 -5.91
C LEU A 78 -4.81 -6.76 -7.29
N ALA A 79 -5.15 -7.64 -8.24
CA ALA A 79 -4.86 -7.48 -9.65
C ALA A 79 -3.41 -7.02 -9.92
N GLU A 80 -2.44 -7.72 -9.31
CA GLU A 80 -1.02 -7.42 -9.40
C GLU A 80 -0.47 -7.69 -10.80
N ASN A 81 -0.83 -8.84 -11.38
CA ASN A 81 -0.42 -9.26 -12.70
C ASN A 81 -1.58 -9.90 -13.48
N ILE A 82 -1.44 -9.95 -14.79
CA ILE A 82 -2.54 -10.41 -15.67
C ILE A 82 -2.88 -11.89 -15.46
N GLU A 83 -1.90 -12.71 -15.08
CA GLU A 83 -2.12 -14.13 -14.80
C GLU A 83 -3.04 -14.32 -13.60
N SER A 84 -2.83 -13.56 -12.53
CA SER A 84 -3.68 -13.60 -11.33
C SER A 84 -5.10 -13.10 -11.63
N VAL A 85 -5.25 -12.08 -12.47
CA VAL A 85 -6.56 -11.60 -12.93
C VAL A 85 -7.30 -12.70 -13.68
N ASN A 86 -6.65 -13.33 -14.67
CA ASN A 86 -7.24 -14.41 -15.44
C ASN A 86 -7.59 -15.63 -14.57
N MET A 87 -6.80 -15.90 -13.53
CA MET A 87 -7.04 -17.00 -12.61
C MET A 87 -8.27 -16.74 -11.72
N VAL A 88 -8.40 -15.53 -11.19
CA VAL A 88 -9.57 -15.14 -10.38
C VAL A 88 -10.85 -15.21 -11.19
N GLN A 89 -10.87 -14.75 -12.44
CA GLN A 89 -12.04 -14.89 -13.31
C GLN A 89 -12.48 -16.33 -13.51
N LYS A 90 -11.52 -17.27 -13.61
CA LYS A 90 -11.81 -18.71 -13.72
C LYS A 90 -12.29 -19.33 -12.42
N MET A 91 -11.73 -18.90 -11.28
CA MET A 91 -12.05 -19.47 -9.95
C MET A 91 -13.39 -18.97 -9.41
N PHE A 92 -13.82 -17.77 -9.80
CA PHE A 92 -15.04 -17.13 -9.29
C PHE A 92 -16.01 -16.76 -10.42
N PRO A 93 -16.51 -17.73 -11.20
CA PRO A 93 -17.37 -17.46 -12.34
C PRO A 93 -18.65 -16.73 -11.90
N GLY A 94 -19.03 -15.70 -12.66
CA GLY A 94 -20.24 -14.90 -12.40
C GLY A 94 -20.13 -13.89 -11.26
N LYS A 95 -18.96 -13.70 -10.64
CA LYS A 95 -18.75 -12.69 -9.58
C LYS A 95 -18.10 -11.39 -10.08
N GLY A 96 -18.04 -11.19 -11.38
CA GLY A 96 -17.44 -9.99 -11.99
C GLY A 96 -15.92 -10.08 -12.16
N ASP A 97 -15.23 -8.96 -12.00
CA ASP A 97 -13.77 -8.93 -12.04
C ASP A 97 -13.12 -9.20 -10.66
N TYR A 98 -11.81 -8.91 -10.57
CA TYR A 98 -11.05 -9.20 -9.36
C TYR A 98 -11.53 -8.44 -8.13
N LEU A 99 -11.81 -7.13 -8.26
CA LEU A 99 -12.31 -6.32 -7.15
C LEU A 99 -13.76 -6.68 -6.81
N ASP A 100 -14.58 -7.01 -7.81
CA ASP A 100 -15.97 -7.43 -7.61
C ASP A 100 -16.05 -8.70 -6.74
N VAL A 101 -15.08 -9.63 -6.85
CA VAL A 101 -15.00 -10.80 -5.95
C VAL A 101 -14.88 -10.34 -4.49
N TYR A 102 -13.94 -9.45 -4.19
CA TYR A 102 -13.80 -8.93 -2.83
C TYR A 102 -15.03 -8.15 -2.36
N ASN A 103 -15.64 -7.37 -3.24
CA ASN A 103 -16.86 -6.63 -2.93
C ASN A 103 -18.04 -7.57 -2.67
N TYR A 104 -18.20 -8.64 -3.45
CA TYR A 104 -19.23 -9.65 -3.26
C TYR A 104 -19.14 -10.31 -1.87
N TYR A 105 -17.94 -10.57 -1.38
CA TYR A 105 -17.69 -11.12 -0.05
C TYR A 105 -17.66 -10.08 1.07
N GLY A 106 -17.90 -8.79 0.77
CA GLY A 106 -17.95 -7.72 1.77
C GLY A 106 -16.59 -7.29 2.32
N LEU A 107 -15.51 -7.56 1.58
CA LEU A 107 -14.14 -7.22 1.98
C LEU A 107 -13.69 -5.85 1.47
N VAL A 108 -14.51 -5.14 0.68
CA VAL A 108 -14.24 -3.75 0.27
C VAL A 108 -14.91 -2.81 1.25
N THR A 109 -14.15 -2.35 2.24
CA THR A 109 -14.60 -1.46 3.31
C THR A 109 -13.68 -0.25 3.42
N LYS A 110 -14.05 0.74 4.22
CA LYS A 110 -13.19 1.91 4.47
C LYS A 110 -11.85 1.56 5.15
N HIS A 111 -11.76 0.39 5.79
CA HIS A 111 -10.56 -0.10 6.48
C HIS A 111 -9.76 -1.09 5.61
N SER A 112 -10.12 -1.22 4.33
CA SER A 112 -9.44 -2.16 3.42
C SER A 112 -8.35 -1.47 2.62
N THR A 113 -7.18 -2.12 2.56
CA THR A 113 -6.03 -1.74 1.76
C THR A 113 -5.73 -2.82 0.73
N PHE A 114 -5.64 -2.43 -0.54
CA PHE A 114 -5.43 -3.31 -1.68
C PHE A 114 -4.05 -3.04 -2.29
N ALA A 115 -3.12 -3.98 -2.10
CA ALA A 115 -1.77 -3.85 -2.65
C ALA A 115 -1.79 -4.03 -4.17
N HIS A 116 -0.89 -3.32 -4.86
CA HIS A 116 -0.62 -3.27 -6.30
C HIS A 116 -1.72 -2.59 -7.11
N SER A 117 -2.90 -3.20 -7.27
CA SER A 117 -4.04 -2.61 -8.00
C SER A 117 -3.67 -2.12 -9.40
N ILE A 118 -2.86 -2.91 -10.15
CA ILE A 118 -2.28 -2.50 -11.44
C ILE A 118 -3.29 -2.71 -12.57
N TRP A 119 -3.91 -3.89 -12.60
CA TRP A 119 -4.79 -4.34 -13.68
C TRP A 119 -6.27 -4.16 -13.29
N ILE A 120 -6.60 -2.93 -12.83
CA ILE A 120 -7.96 -2.49 -12.51
C ILE A 120 -8.34 -1.30 -13.40
N ASP A 121 -9.63 -1.07 -13.58
CA ASP A 121 -10.16 -0.05 -14.47
C ASP A 121 -10.89 1.11 -13.76
N ASP A 122 -11.53 1.97 -14.55
CA ASP A 122 -12.27 3.14 -14.07
C ASP A 122 -13.34 2.78 -13.03
N LYS A 123 -14.13 1.70 -13.29
CA LYS A 123 -15.20 1.28 -12.37
C LYS A 123 -14.67 0.79 -11.01
N ASP A 124 -13.49 0.16 -11.02
CA ASP A 124 -12.85 -0.31 -9.81
C ASP A 124 -12.38 0.85 -8.94
N PHE A 125 -11.72 1.84 -9.55
CA PHE A 125 -11.31 3.05 -8.81
C PHE A 125 -12.53 3.82 -8.28
N GLU A 126 -13.62 3.90 -9.04
CA GLU A 126 -14.87 4.49 -8.58
C GLU A 126 -15.46 3.72 -7.39
N LEU A 127 -15.49 2.39 -7.45
CA LEU A 127 -15.96 1.54 -6.35
C LEU A 127 -15.09 1.72 -5.08
N LEU A 128 -13.76 1.70 -5.23
CA LEU A 128 -12.82 1.92 -4.12
C LEU A 128 -13.07 3.29 -3.46
N ALA A 129 -13.21 4.34 -4.25
CA ALA A 129 -13.50 5.69 -3.76
C ALA A 129 -14.86 5.74 -3.03
N LYS A 130 -15.92 5.18 -3.63
CA LYS A 130 -17.25 5.10 -3.01
C LYS A 130 -17.27 4.35 -1.69
N LYS A 131 -16.46 3.31 -1.57
CA LYS A 131 -16.29 2.51 -0.34
C LYS A 131 -15.29 3.14 0.65
N ASN A 132 -14.65 4.24 0.25
CA ASN A 132 -13.55 4.88 0.98
C ASN A 132 -12.39 3.91 1.29
N ALA A 133 -12.22 2.88 0.45
CA ALA A 133 -11.12 1.93 0.51
C ALA A 133 -9.84 2.52 -0.09
N SER A 134 -8.70 1.87 0.15
CA SER A 134 -7.39 2.41 -0.22
C SER A 134 -6.62 1.43 -1.11
N VAL A 135 -5.79 1.97 -1.99
CA VAL A 135 -4.80 1.21 -2.75
C VAL A 135 -3.39 1.48 -2.24
N VAL A 136 -2.52 0.48 -2.33
CA VAL A 136 -1.11 0.61 -1.97
C VAL A 136 -0.27 0.42 -3.22
N PHE A 137 0.36 1.50 -3.67
CA PHE A 137 1.26 1.49 -4.81
C PHE A 137 2.62 0.95 -4.38
N CYS A 138 3.04 -0.19 -4.95
CA CYS A 138 4.27 -0.92 -4.62
C CYS A 138 5.25 -0.89 -5.81
N PRO A 139 5.80 0.27 -6.21
CA PRO A 139 6.53 0.41 -7.46
C PRO A 139 7.79 -0.46 -7.54
N THR A 140 8.54 -0.61 -6.44
CA THR A 140 9.76 -1.42 -6.42
C THR A 140 9.50 -2.88 -6.74
N SER A 141 8.44 -3.45 -6.16
CA SER A 141 7.99 -4.80 -6.43
C SER A 141 7.39 -4.94 -7.83
N ASN A 142 6.50 -4.02 -8.21
CA ASN A 142 5.85 -4.05 -9.51
C ASN A 142 6.85 -4.05 -10.68
N LEU A 143 7.94 -3.29 -10.54
CA LEU A 143 9.02 -3.24 -11.54
C LEU A 143 9.90 -4.48 -11.48
N PHE A 144 10.28 -4.93 -10.28
CA PHE A 144 11.14 -6.09 -10.10
C PHE A 144 10.52 -7.37 -10.65
N LEU A 145 9.23 -7.58 -10.39
CA LEU A 145 8.47 -8.74 -10.86
C LEU A 145 7.91 -8.59 -12.28
N GLY A 146 8.02 -7.39 -12.88
CA GLY A 146 7.41 -7.13 -14.19
C GLY A 146 5.89 -7.14 -14.17
N SER A 147 5.27 -6.85 -13.02
CA SER A 147 3.82 -6.92 -12.81
C SER A 147 3.06 -5.89 -13.65
N GLY A 148 3.65 -4.72 -13.91
CA GLY A 148 3.07 -3.64 -14.71
C GLY A 148 3.23 -2.26 -14.06
N LEU A 149 2.54 -1.27 -14.65
CA LEU A 149 2.65 0.13 -14.27
C LEU A 149 1.34 0.62 -13.64
N PHE A 150 1.34 0.89 -12.34
CA PHE A 150 0.18 1.41 -11.60
C PHE A 150 -0.34 2.74 -12.18
N ASN A 151 -1.65 2.92 -12.23
CA ASN A 151 -2.29 4.10 -12.81
C ASN A 151 -2.70 5.12 -11.74
N ILE A 152 -1.74 5.94 -11.28
CA ILE A 152 -2.02 7.01 -10.33
C ILE A 152 -3.00 8.05 -10.88
N GLY A 153 -3.03 8.26 -12.20
CA GLY A 153 -3.95 9.20 -12.84
C GLY A 153 -5.41 8.81 -12.65
N LEU A 154 -5.75 7.52 -12.75
CA LEU A 154 -7.09 7.04 -12.43
C LEU A 154 -7.41 7.14 -10.95
N ALA A 155 -6.47 6.79 -10.07
CA ALA A 155 -6.66 6.96 -8.64
C ALA A 155 -6.98 8.43 -8.28
N ASN A 156 -6.25 9.38 -8.86
CA ASN A 156 -6.49 10.82 -8.67
C ASN A 156 -7.83 11.26 -9.26
N LYS A 157 -8.19 10.78 -10.46
CA LYS A 157 -9.48 11.09 -11.12
C LYS A 157 -10.67 10.74 -10.23
N TYR A 158 -10.62 9.60 -9.58
CA TYR A 158 -11.70 9.10 -8.71
C TYR A 158 -11.51 9.46 -7.23
N HIS A 159 -10.47 10.19 -6.87
CA HIS A 159 -10.12 10.53 -5.48
C HIS A 159 -9.96 9.29 -4.57
N THR A 160 -9.50 8.19 -5.14
CA THR A 160 -9.17 6.98 -4.38
C THR A 160 -7.94 7.24 -3.50
N LYS A 161 -8.00 6.84 -2.24
CA LYS A 161 -6.87 6.97 -1.31
C LYS A 161 -5.71 6.10 -1.79
N VAL A 162 -4.51 6.68 -1.89
CA VAL A 162 -3.28 6.00 -2.30
C VAL A 162 -2.24 6.13 -1.21
N ALA A 163 -1.56 5.03 -0.92
CA ALA A 163 -0.33 4.98 -0.11
C ALA A 163 0.82 4.36 -0.90
N LEU A 164 2.06 4.54 -0.45
CA LEU A 164 3.21 3.80 -0.94
C LEU A 164 3.48 2.58 -0.06
N GLY A 165 3.89 1.48 -0.69
CA GLY A 165 4.38 0.28 -0.04
C GLY A 165 5.69 -0.22 -0.65
N THR A 166 6.59 -0.71 0.17
CA THR A 166 7.85 -1.30 -0.30
C THR A 166 7.66 -2.70 -0.85
N ASP A 167 6.70 -3.44 -0.29
CA ASP A 167 6.48 -4.86 -0.58
C ASP A 167 7.80 -5.67 -0.54
N TYR A 168 8.64 -5.37 0.44
CA TYR A 168 9.89 -6.09 0.66
C TYR A 168 9.55 -7.56 1.06
N ALA A 169 10.03 -8.58 0.46
CA ALA A 169 11.13 -9.02 -0.30
C ALA A 169 10.82 -9.30 -1.80
N ALA A 170 9.62 -8.99 -2.30
CA ALA A 170 9.38 -8.86 -3.73
C ALA A 170 9.84 -7.46 -4.19
N GLY A 171 9.58 -6.42 -3.40
CA GLY A 171 10.25 -5.13 -3.53
C GLY A 171 11.72 -5.19 -3.10
N THR A 172 12.56 -4.39 -3.74
CA THR A 172 14.02 -4.45 -3.63
C THR A 172 14.60 -3.57 -2.53
N THR A 173 13.78 -2.88 -1.75
CA THR A 173 14.20 -1.96 -0.68
C THR A 173 13.20 -1.87 0.46
N LEU A 174 13.67 -1.55 1.68
CA LEU A 174 12.84 -1.12 2.81
C LEU A 174 12.69 0.40 2.87
N SER A 175 13.40 1.15 2.03
CA SER A 175 13.44 2.61 2.03
C SER A 175 12.25 3.22 1.30
N ILE A 176 11.43 4.01 2.00
CA ILE A 176 10.36 4.79 1.37
C ILE A 176 10.90 5.85 0.41
N PRO A 177 11.99 6.60 0.68
CA PRO A 177 12.59 7.47 -0.33
C PRO A 177 12.96 6.76 -1.64
N GLN A 178 13.54 5.57 -1.58
CA GLN A 178 13.80 4.77 -2.79
C GLN A 178 12.50 4.30 -3.47
N THR A 179 11.49 3.97 -2.70
CA THR A 179 10.15 3.63 -3.23
C THR A 179 9.53 4.83 -3.95
N MET A 180 9.68 6.04 -3.43
CA MET A 180 9.24 7.29 -4.08
C MET A 180 9.97 7.51 -5.42
N ASN A 181 11.27 7.23 -5.49
CA ASN A 181 12.05 7.28 -6.73
C ASN A 181 11.43 6.38 -7.80
N GLU A 182 11.15 5.13 -7.46
CA GLU A 182 10.52 4.20 -8.40
C GLU A 182 9.07 4.60 -8.76
N ALA A 183 8.32 5.17 -7.83
CA ALA A 183 6.98 5.69 -8.11
C ALA A 183 7.03 6.80 -9.16
N TYR A 184 7.97 7.75 -9.05
CA TYR A 184 8.20 8.77 -10.07
C TYR A 184 8.52 8.15 -11.44
N LYS A 185 9.46 7.20 -11.50
CA LYS A 185 9.85 6.53 -12.76
C LYS A 185 8.70 5.78 -13.41
N VAL A 186 7.86 5.09 -12.62
CA VAL A 186 6.66 4.41 -13.14
C VAL A 186 5.73 5.42 -13.83
N THR A 187 5.51 6.59 -13.24
CA THR A 187 4.65 7.59 -13.87
C THR A 187 5.26 8.20 -15.13
N GLN A 188 6.59 8.34 -15.20
CA GLN A 188 7.30 8.73 -16.43
C GLN A 188 7.18 7.66 -17.53
N LEU A 189 7.31 6.38 -17.18
CA LEU A 189 7.11 5.29 -18.14
C LEU A 189 5.67 5.26 -18.64
N ARG A 190 4.68 5.42 -17.77
CA ARG A 190 3.29 5.53 -18.21
C ARG A 190 3.08 6.66 -19.21
N LYS A 191 3.70 7.83 -18.96
CA LYS A 191 3.66 8.96 -19.89
C LYS A 191 4.30 8.60 -21.22
N ALA A 192 5.49 7.99 -21.21
CA ALA A 192 6.23 7.64 -22.41
C ALA A 192 5.49 6.64 -23.32
N PHE A 193 4.72 5.72 -22.72
CA PHE A 193 3.98 4.68 -23.45
C PHE A 193 2.48 4.99 -23.62
N ALA A 194 2.01 6.15 -23.19
CA ALA A 194 0.63 6.56 -23.39
C ALA A 194 0.34 6.87 -24.86
N LYS A 195 -0.88 6.58 -25.33
CA LYS A 195 -1.33 6.99 -26.69
C LYS A 195 -1.27 8.51 -26.87
N ASN A 196 -1.64 9.25 -25.82
CA ASN A 196 -1.48 10.69 -25.73
C ASN A 196 -0.69 11.03 -24.45
N PRO A 197 0.61 11.36 -24.54
CA PRO A 197 1.45 11.68 -23.39
C PRO A 197 0.97 12.86 -22.56
N ASP A 198 0.21 13.80 -23.15
CA ASP A 198 -0.29 14.98 -22.45
C ASP A 198 -1.43 14.66 -21.47
N ASP A 199 -2.10 13.50 -21.64
CA ASP A 199 -3.13 13.04 -20.70
C ASP A 199 -2.53 12.41 -19.43
N VAL A 200 -1.21 12.17 -19.42
CA VAL A 200 -0.53 11.54 -18.28
C VAL A 200 0.36 12.54 -17.56
N LYS A 201 -0.06 12.93 -16.37
CA LYS A 201 0.74 13.78 -15.47
C LYS A 201 1.65 12.90 -14.61
N PRO A 202 3.00 13.02 -14.71
CA PRO A 202 3.91 12.37 -13.76
C PRO A 202 3.69 12.87 -12.35
N LEU A 203 4.04 12.07 -11.35
CA LEU A 203 4.00 12.48 -9.96
C LEU A 203 4.84 13.74 -9.73
N ASP A 204 4.23 14.75 -9.13
CA ASP A 204 4.92 15.90 -8.58
C ASP A 204 5.56 15.52 -7.24
N PRO A 205 6.74 16.06 -6.88
CA PRO A 205 7.36 15.78 -5.58
C PRO A 205 6.41 15.97 -4.39
N PHE A 206 5.61 17.02 -4.35
CA PHE A 206 4.65 17.23 -3.26
C PHE A 206 3.58 16.12 -3.20
N GLU A 207 3.09 15.65 -4.35
CA GLU A 207 2.14 14.53 -4.43
C GLU A 207 2.80 13.24 -3.95
N ASN A 208 4.07 12.99 -4.31
CA ASN A 208 4.81 11.80 -3.91
C ASN A 208 5.06 11.78 -2.39
N TYR A 209 5.51 12.91 -1.82
CA TYR A 209 5.62 13.04 -0.36
C TYR A 209 4.28 12.93 0.35
N TYR A 210 3.19 13.45 -0.25
CA TYR A 210 1.86 13.30 0.33
C TYR A 210 1.46 11.82 0.46
N ILE A 211 1.59 11.02 -0.60
CA ILE A 211 1.23 9.59 -0.55
C ILE A 211 2.17 8.77 0.36
N ALA A 212 3.41 9.22 0.55
CA ALA A 212 4.38 8.65 1.48
C ALA A 212 4.12 9.00 2.95
N THR A 213 3.33 10.02 3.24
CA THR A 213 3.11 10.56 4.61
C THR A 213 1.62 10.63 4.95
N LEU A 214 0.98 11.77 4.76
CA LEU A 214 -0.43 11.98 5.12
C LEU A 214 -1.38 11.10 4.28
N GLY A 215 -1.09 10.88 3.01
CA GLY A 215 -1.85 9.95 2.15
C GLY A 215 -1.80 8.52 2.70
N GLY A 216 -0.60 8.06 3.09
CA GLY A 216 -0.41 6.77 3.75
C GLY A 216 -1.18 6.67 5.08
N ALA A 217 -1.11 7.70 5.90
CA ALA A 217 -1.87 7.77 7.15
C ALA A 217 -3.39 7.70 6.90
N ARG A 218 -3.90 8.42 5.89
CA ARG A 218 -5.31 8.36 5.48
C ARG A 218 -5.74 7.00 4.94
N ALA A 219 -4.85 6.34 4.20
CA ALA A 219 -5.10 4.99 3.70
C ALA A 219 -5.28 3.97 4.83
N LEU A 220 -4.68 4.22 5.98
CA LEU A 220 -4.74 3.38 7.17
C LEU A 220 -5.73 3.90 8.24
N ASP A 221 -6.52 4.94 7.96
CA ASP A 221 -7.41 5.63 8.93
C ASP A 221 -6.65 6.11 10.18
N LEU A 222 -5.40 6.52 10.02
CA LEU A 222 -4.50 7.00 11.08
C LEU A 222 -4.17 8.50 10.98
N ASP A 223 -4.77 9.21 10.04
CA ASP A 223 -4.46 10.62 9.79
C ASP A 223 -4.87 11.58 10.91
N GLN A 224 -5.69 11.12 11.85
CA GLN A 224 -5.93 11.84 13.11
C GLN A 224 -4.70 11.82 14.04
N TYR A 225 -3.86 10.80 13.93
CA TYR A 225 -2.73 10.56 14.84
C TYR A 225 -1.37 10.91 14.23
N ILE A 226 -1.15 10.57 12.96
CA ILE A 226 0.16 10.69 12.29
C ILE A 226 0.03 11.31 10.89
N GLY A 227 1.15 11.42 10.18
CA GLY A 227 1.24 11.82 8.77
C GLY A 227 1.38 13.33 8.53
N SER A 228 1.35 14.16 9.58
CA SER A 228 1.62 15.61 9.49
C SER A 228 2.02 16.19 10.83
N PHE A 229 2.54 17.42 10.83
CA PHE A 229 2.96 18.17 12.04
C PHE A 229 1.84 19.06 12.63
N LEU A 230 0.58 18.73 12.38
CA LEU A 230 -0.52 19.49 12.99
C LEU A 230 -0.53 19.28 14.51
N PRO A 231 -0.79 20.32 15.32
CA PRO A 231 -0.91 20.21 16.76
C PRO A 231 -1.92 19.13 17.18
N GLY A 232 -1.58 18.36 18.19
CA GLY A 232 -2.39 17.24 18.69
C GLY A 232 -2.08 15.88 18.07
N LYS A 233 -1.23 15.82 17.03
CA LYS A 233 -0.76 14.55 16.48
C LYS A 233 0.45 14.01 17.22
N GLU A 234 0.66 12.70 17.06
CA GLU A 234 1.86 12.02 17.57
C GLU A 234 3.09 12.50 16.80
N ALA A 235 4.19 12.75 17.52
CA ALA A 235 5.44 13.21 16.92
C ALA A 235 6.25 12.03 16.37
N ASP A 236 5.72 11.39 15.32
CA ASP A 236 6.40 10.36 14.53
C ASP A 236 6.99 11.01 13.28
N PHE A 237 8.31 11.16 13.23
CA PHE A 237 8.99 11.80 12.11
C PHE A 237 10.44 11.35 11.96
N ILE A 238 11.03 11.64 10.82
CA ILE A 238 12.45 11.45 10.53
C ILE A 238 13.13 12.79 10.33
N VAL A 239 14.43 12.84 10.63
CA VAL A 239 15.32 13.96 10.30
C VAL A 239 16.26 13.48 9.21
N LEU A 240 16.34 14.25 8.13
CA LEU A 240 17.19 13.92 6.99
C LEU A 240 18.45 14.79 6.98
N ASN A 241 19.60 14.16 6.77
CA ASN A 241 20.87 14.82 6.52
C ASN A 241 21.08 14.97 5.01
N LEU A 242 20.92 16.18 4.50
CA LEU A 242 21.10 16.48 3.08
C LEU A 242 22.57 16.48 2.61
N GLN A 243 23.50 16.32 3.57
CA GLN A 243 24.94 16.17 3.30
C GLN A 243 25.41 14.71 3.40
N SER A 244 24.50 13.75 3.51
CA SER A 244 24.79 12.32 3.75
C SER A 244 25.61 11.65 2.63
N THR A 245 25.54 12.17 1.42
CA THR A 245 26.35 11.74 0.28
C THR A 245 26.83 12.94 -0.54
N PRO A 246 28.00 12.85 -1.22
CA PRO A 246 28.51 13.94 -2.07
C PRO A 246 27.51 14.38 -3.16
N ILE A 247 26.77 13.43 -3.73
CA ILE A 247 25.79 13.72 -4.80
C ILE A 247 24.56 14.45 -4.23
N LEU A 248 24.06 14.06 -3.07
CA LEU A 248 22.93 14.74 -2.44
C LEU A 248 23.33 16.16 -2.01
N ALA A 249 24.52 16.32 -1.40
CA ALA A 249 25.06 17.62 -1.01
C ALA A 249 25.21 18.56 -2.22
N LEU A 250 25.73 18.05 -3.35
CA LEU A 250 25.86 18.81 -4.59
C LEU A 250 24.49 19.22 -5.15
N ARG A 251 23.53 18.35 -5.13
CA ARG A 251 22.15 18.64 -5.59
C ARG A 251 21.49 19.67 -4.70
N GLU A 252 21.58 19.51 -3.38
CA GLU A 252 21.00 20.41 -2.39
C GLU A 252 21.58 21.84 -2.54
N SER A 253 22.90 21.97 -2.68
CA SER A 253 23.54 23.28 -2.83
C SER A 253 23.07 24.11 -4.05
N ARG A 254 22.43 23.47 -5.02
CA ARG A 254 21.84 24.08 -6.22
C ARG A 254 20.33 24.17 -6.20
N SER A 255 19.68 23.49 -5.25
CA SER A 255 18.22 23.50 -5.08
C SER A 255 17.81 24.76 -4.36
N LYS A 256 17.00 25.64 -4.99
CA LYS A 256 16.55 26.90 -4.38
C LYS A 256 15.11 26.80 -3.89
N PRO A 257 14.10 26.42 -4.73
CA PRO A 257 12.76 26.18 -4.24
C PRO A 257 12.70 24.87 -3.44
N LEU A 258 11.85 24.81 -2.43
CA LEU A 258 11.61 23.59 -1.65
C LEU A 258 11.31 22.36 -2.55
N LYS A 259 10.58 22.55 -3.63
CA LYS A 259 10.26 21.50 -4.59
C LYS A 259 11.51 20.83 -5.17
N ASP A 260 12.56 21.61 -5.47
CA ASP A 260 13.81 21.06 -6.03
C ASP A 260 14.57 20.26 -4.96
N THR A 261 14.55 20.71 -3.71
CA THR A 261 15.13 19.98 -2.57
C THR A 261 14.38 18.66 -2.36
N LEU A 262 13.06 18.69 -2.34
CA LEU A 262 12.24 17.46 -2.21
C LEU A 262 12.51 16.49 -3.35
N PHE A 263 12.59 16.99 -4.58
CA PHE A 263 12.92 16.16 -5.74
C PHE A 263 14.35 15.60 -5.68
N ALA A 264 15.33 16.38 -5.20
CA ALA A 264 16.69 15.89 -5.00
C ALA A 264 16.74 14.74 -3.99
N ILE A 265 16.03 14.85 -2.87
CA ILE A 265 15.90 13.78 -1.87
C ILE A 265 15.25 12.54 -2.50
N GLU A 266 14.11 12.73 -3.16
CA GLU A 266 13.36 11.63 -3.81
C GLU A 266 14.22 10.81 -4.77
N ILE A 267 15.07 11.49 -5.58
CA ILE A 267 15.81 10.83 -6.67
C ILE A 267 17.17 10.26 -6.22
N VAL A 268 17.84 10.88 -5.23
CA VAL A 268 19.21 10.50 -4.89
C VAL A 268 19.44 10.12 -3.42
N ALA A 269 18.45 10.31 -2.54
CA ALA A 269 18.61 9.89 -1.15
C ALA A 269 18.32 8.39 -0.98
N ASP A 270 19.01 7.80 -0.04
CA ASP A 270 18.77 6.45 0.47
C ASP A 270 18.70 6.46 2.01
N ASP A 271 18.80 5.29 2.64
CA ASP A 271 18.75 5.13 4.10
C ASP A 271 19.85 5.91 4.84
N ARG A 272 20.99 6.18 4.20
CA ARG A 272 22.08 7.00 4.77
C ARG A 272 21.66 8.46 5.02
N ALA A 273 20.63 8.93 4.33
CA ALA A 273 20.08 10.27 4.56
C ALA A 273 19.24 10.37 5.84
N ILE A 274 18.79 9.24 6.42
CA ILE A 274 18.03 9.25 7.67
C ILE A 274 18.98 9.41 8.85
N GLU A 275 19.09 10.63 9.36
CA GLU A 275 19.95 10.94 10.49
C GLU A 275 19.33 10.53 11.82
N HIS A 276 18.02 10.79 11.99
CA HIS A 276 17.28 10.45 13.20
C HIS A 276 15.85 10.02 12.89
N THR A 277 15.35 9.10 13.71
CA THR A 277 13.94 8.69 13.74
C THR A 277 13.36 9.01 15.10
N TYR A 278 12.20 9.65 15.11
CA TYR A 278 11.44 9.95 16.33
C TYR A 278 10.12 9.19 16.32
N ILE A 279 9.76 8.62 17.44
CA ILE A 279 8.48 7.96 17.70
C ILE A 279 7.88 8.54 18.98
N MET A 280 6.70 9.12 18.91
CA MET A 280 6.06 9.81 20.06
C MET A 280 6.94 10.92 20.65
N GLY A 281 7.75 11.57 19.81
CA GLY A 281 8.71 12.59 20.25
C GLY A 281 10.00 12.04 20.86
N GLU A 282 10.12 10.74 21.05
CA GLU A 282 11.33 10.11 21.56
C GLU A 282 12.26 9.71 20.40
N LYS A 283 13.51 10.16 20.50
CA LYS A 283 14.55 9.81 19.52
C LYS A 283 14.93 8.34 19.68
N LEU A 284 14.83 7.60 18.59
CA LEU A 284 15.38 6.25 18.52
C LEU A 284 16.89 6.29 18.26
N LYS A 285 17.55 5.29 18.77
CA LYS A 285 18.99 5.13 18.56
C LYS A 285 19.30 4.76 17.10
#